data_41ec3c0594ceb4b9c0ad307159017fe4
#
_entry.id   41ec3c0594ceb4b9c0ad307159017fe4
#
_cell.length_a   1.000
_cell.length_b   1.000
_cell.length_c   1.000
_cell.angle_alpha   90.00
_cell.angle_beta   90.00
_cell.angle_gamma   90.00
#
_symmetry.space_group_name_H-M   'P 1'
#
loop_
_entity.id
_entity.type
_entity.pdbx_description
1 polymer ?
#
loop_
_entity_poly.entity_id
_entity_poly.type
_entity_poly.pdbx_seq_one_letter_code
_entity_poly.pdbx_strand_id
1 'polypeptide(L)'
;GRRTEVRPFTPTQIKLLETFADQAVIAIENVRLFNELKESLEQQTATSEILGVIARSPTDIQPVLDTIAESAAHVCNANDASIRLADGNVLRLAAHHGPIPMFAAAELPIDRDSVAGRALVERQLIHIEDLLSVTETEFPRTQASTEQEGTRTVLAVPLMREDVPIGTIMIRRMEVRPFSDKQIALLKIFADQAVIAIENVRLFKELGERNSELREALE
;
A
#
# COMPACT_ATOMS: atom_id res chain seq x y z
N GLY A 1 -30.95 -36.64 -44.98
CA GLY A 1 -30.98 -36.28 -43.60
C GLY A 1 -30.00 -37.12 -42.82
N ARG A 2 -28.93 -36.48 -42.21
CA ARG A 2 -28.06 -37.16 -41.26
C ARG A 2 -28.85 -37.37 -39.97
N ARG A 3 -29.20 -38.62 -39.66
CA ARG A 3 -29.64 -39.03 -38.32
C ARG A 3 -28.41 -39.06 -37.43
N THR A 4 -28.33 -38.18 -36.46
CA THR A 4 -27.38 -38.28 -35.35
C THR A 4 -27.85 -39.40 -34.42
N GLU A 5 -27.20 -40.57 -34.46
CA GLU A 5 -27.48 -41.67 -33.50
C GLU A 5 -27.09 -41.14 -32.12
N VAL A 6 -28.03 -41.18 -31.21
CA VAL A 6 -27.78 -40.94 -29.77
C VAL A 6 -27.07 -42.15 -29.21
N ARG A 7 -25.77 -42.06 -28.95
CA ARG A 7 -25.01 -43.10 -28.27
C ARG A 7 -24.74 -42.68 -26.81
N PRO A 8 -25.36 -43.29 -25.83
CA PRO A 8 -25.07 -43.04 -24.43
C PRO A 8 -23.60 -43.43 -24.11
N PHE A 9 -22.99 -42.72 -23.17
CA PHE A 9 -21.65 -43.06 -22.70
C PHE A 9 -21.67 -44.41 -21.95
N THR A 10 -20.64 -45.19 -22.14
CA THR A 10 -20.47 -46.45 -21.37
C THR A 10 -20.08 -46.12 -19.94
N PRO A 11 -20.36 -47.06 -18.98
CA PRO A 11 -19.94 -46.87 -17.59
C PRO A 11 -18.46 -46.59 -17.40
N THR A 12 -17.62 -47.20 -18.23
CA THR A 12 -16.16 -46.96 -18.24
C THR A 12 -15.81 -45.56 -18.69
N GLN A 13 -16.50 -45.01 -19.69
CA GLN A 13 -16.29 -43.63 -20.15
C GLN A 13 -16.75 -42.61 -19.09
N ILE A 14 -17.86 -42.89 -18.41
CA ILE A 14 -18.35 -42.06 -17.30
C ILE A 14 -17.30 -42.02 -16.19
N LYS A 15 -16.83 -43.19 -15.74
CA LYS A 15 -15.83 -43.32 -14.66
C LYS A 15 -14.49 -42.60 -15.04
N LEU A 16 -14.09 -42.70 -16.29
CA LEU A 16 -12.90 -42.01 -16.77
C LEU A 16 -13.08 -40.49 -16.73
N LEU A 17 -14.26 -39.99 -17.12
CA LEU A 17 -14.58 -38.56 -17.08
C LEU A 17 -14.63 -38.04 -15.64
N GLU A 18 -15.21 -38.80 -14.71
CA GLU A 18 -15.20 -38.49 -13.28
C GLU A 18 -13.75 -38.38 -12.74
N THR A 19 -12.89 -39.34 -13.08
CA THR A 19 -11.48 -39.31 -12.67
C THR A 19 -10.75 -38.07 -13.24
N PHE A 20 -11.00 -37.68 -14.48
CA PHE A 20 -10.43 -36.44 -15.03
C PHE A 20 -10.98 -35.20 -14.35
N ALA A 21 -12.28 -35.18 -14.02
CA ALA A 21 -12.87 -34.07 -13.28
C ALA A 21 -12.22 -33.91 -11.90
N ASP A 22 -12.06 -35.01 -11.16
CA ASP A 22 -11.38 -35.01 -9.85
C ASP A 22 -9.94 -34.51 -9.95
N GLN A 23 -9.18 -34.98 -10.95
CA GLN A 23 -7.81 -34.50 -11.18
C GLN A 23 -7.75 -33.03 -11.55
N ALA A 24 -8.72 -32.53 -12.35
CA ALA A 24 -8.81 -31.12 -12.69
C ALA A 24 -9.09 -30.27 -11.44
N VAL A 25 -9.98 -30.71 -10.56
CA VAL A 25 -10.25 -30.02 -9.30
C VAL A 25 -9.00 -29.96 -8.42
N ILE A 26 -8.28 -31.08 -8.27
CA ILE A 26 -7.02 -31.12 -7.51
C ILE A 26 -5.97 -30.18 -8.12
N ALA A 27 -5.84 -30.15 -9.45
CA ALA A 27 -4.88 -29.28 -10.11
C ALA A 27 -5.21 -27.80 -9.90
N ILE A 28 -6.49 -27.40 -10.03
CA ILE A 28 -6.97 -26.05 -9.77
C ILE A 28 -6.69 -25.64 -8.34
N GLU A 29 -7.02 -26.50 -7.39
CA GLU A 29 -6.82 -26.24 -5.95
C GLU A 29 -5.33 -26.12 -5.60
N ASN A 30 -4.47 -26.96 -6.18
CA ASN A 30 -3.02 -26.85 -6.00
C ASN A 30 -2.48 -25.51 -6.50
N VAL A 31 -2.92 -25.05 -7.68
CA VAL A 31 -2.53 -23.73 -8.20
C VAL A 31 -3.00 -22.62 -7.29
N ARG A 32 -4.23 -22.70 -6.77
CA ARG A 32 -4.77 -21.73 -5.83
C ARG A 32 -3.94 -21.65 -4.55
N LEU A 33 -3.67 -22.80 -3.93
CA LEU A 33 -2.87 -22.89 -2.70
C LEU A 33 -1.43 -22.41 -2.91
N PHE A 34 -0.83 -22.71 -4.06
CA PHE A 34 0.50 -22.26 -4.41
C PHE A 34 0.55 -20.73 -4.50
N ASN A 35 -0.44 -20.11 -5.15
CA ASN A 35 -0.52 -18.66 -5.27
C ASN A 35 -0.75 -17.99 -3.89
N GLU A 36 -1.60 -18.56 -3.04
CA GLU A 36 -1.82 -18.07 -1.69
C GLU A 36 -0.55 -18.15 -0.82
N LEU A 37 0.19 -19.25 -0.93
CA LEU A 37 1.46 -19.43 -0.22
C LEU A 37 2.51 -18.42 -0.70
N LYS A 38 2.61 -18.20 -2.02
CA LYS A 38 3.52 -17.23 -2.61
C LYS A 38 3.23 -15.81 -2.13
N GLU A 39 1.96 -15.38 -2.19
CA GLU A 39 1.52 -14.07 -1.68
C GLU A 39 1.86 -13.91 -0.18
N SER A 40 1.61 -14.93 0.63
CA SER A 40 1.93 -14.91 2.07
C SER A 40 3.43 -14.78 2.31
N LEU A 41 4.24 -15.47 1.54
CA LEU A 41 5.70 -15.38 1.64
C LEU A 41 6.23 -14.00 1.26
N GLU A 42 5.70 -13.41 0.18
CA GLU A 42 6.06 -12.05 -0.26
C GLU A 42 5.73 -11.02 0.83
N GLN A 43 4.56 -11.14 1.48
CA GLN A 43 4.16 -10.29 2.61
C GLN A 43 5.09 -10.42 3.81
N GLN A 44 5.43 -11.66 4.20
CA GLN A 44 6.34 -11.90 5.32
C GLN A 44 7.74 -11.37 5.03
N THR A 45 8.22 -11.54 3.81
CA THR A 45 9.52 -11.04 3.39
C THR A 45 9.57 -9.53 3.47
N ALA A 46 8.58 -8.82 2.89
CA ALA A 46 8.51 -7.35 2.94
C ALA A 46 8.48 -6.83 4.39
N THR A 47 7.67 -7.44 5.25
CA THR A 47 7.62 -7.05 6.67
C THR A 47 8.96 -7.29 7.38
N SER A 48 9.61 -8.41 7.10
CA SER A 48 10.93 -8.74 7.70
C SER A 48 12.03 -7.79 7.23
N GLU A 49 12.02 -7.39 5.98
CA GLU A 49 12.98 -6.42 5.43
C GLU A 49 12.85 -5.06 6.11
N ILE A 50 11.62 -4.56 6.29
CA ILE A 50 11.35 -3.31 7.00
C ILE A 50 11.88 -3.37 8.43
N LEU A 51 11.58 -4.44 9.17
CA LEU A 51 12.09 -4.63 10.53
C LEU A 51 13.61 -4.67 10.57
N GLY A 52 14.24 -5.29 9.57
CA GLY A 52 15.69 -5.32 9.42
C GLY A 52 16.32 -3.95 9.17
N VAL A 53 15.63 -3.07 8.43
CA VAL A 53 16.09 -1.69 8.19
C VAL A 53 15.89 -0.84 9.44
N ILE A 54 14.76 -0.94 10.14
CA ILE A 54 14.51 -0.26 11.42
C ILE A 54 15.62 -0.58 12.43
N ALA A 55 15.99 -1.86 12.55
CA ALA A 55 17.02 -2.28 13.51
C ALA A 55 18.40 -1.74 13.19
N ARG A 56 18.71 -1.46 11.92
CA ARG A 56 20.05 -0.98 11.46
C ARG A 56 20.17 0.53 11.42
N SER A 57 19.07 1.27 11.41
CA SER A 57 19.05 2.73 11.28
C SER A 57 18.20 3.38 12.39
N PRO A 58 18.61 3.27 13.67
CA PRO A 58 17.78 3.74 14.79
C PRO A 58 17.66 5.27 14.86
N THR A 59 18.49 6.03 14.14
CA THR A 59 18.55 7.50 14.18
C THR A 59 18.14 8.18 12.87
N ASP A 60 18.05 7.41 11.77
CA ASP A 60 17.67 7.90 10.44
C ASP A 60 16.43 7.18 9.93
N ILE A 61 15.35 7.92 9.75
CA ILE A 61 14.07 7.38 9.29
C ILE A 61 14.02 7.19 7.76
N GLN A 62 14.85 7.92 6.99
CA GLN A 62 14.74 7.95 5.54
C GLN A 62 14.85 6.57 4.89
N PRO A 63 15.86 5.73 5.21
CA PRO A 63 15.96 4.40 4.61
C PRO A 63 14.75 3.50 4.89
N VAL A 64 14.12 3.69 6.05
CA VAL A 64 12.93 2.92 6.44
C VAL A 64 11.72 3.33 5.60
N LEU A 65 11.47 4.64 5.47
CA LEU A 65 10.35 5.16 4.69
C LEU A 65 10.50 4.82 3.20
N ASP A 66 11.71 4.89 2.65
CA ASP A 66 12.00 4.51 1.27
C ASP A 66 11.70 3.02 1.04
N THR A 67 12.15 2.14 1.95
CA THR A 67 11.86 0.70 1.89
C THR A 67 10.36 0.41 2.00
N ILE A 68 9.64 1.14 2.86
CA ILE A 68 8.18 0.99 3.00
C ILE A 68 7.47 1.39 1.70
N ALA A 69 7.84 2.52 1.09
CA ALA A 69 7.24 2.98 -0.16
C ALA A 69 7.50 1.97 -1.30
N GLU A 70 8.72 1.49 -1.45
CA GLU A 70 9.08 0.47 -2.43
C GLU A 70 8.30 -0.83 -2.22
N SER A 71 8.28 -1.36 -0.99
CA SER A 71 7.57 -2.59 -0.65
C SER A 71 6.05 -2.45 -0.86
N ALA A 72 5.46 -1.31 -0.48
CA ALA A 72 4.04 -1.05 -0.68
C ALA A 72 3.66 -1.02 -2.17
N ALA A 73 4.46 -0.37 -3.02
CA ALA A 73 4.24 -0.36 -4.46
C ALA A 73 4.33 -1.78 -5.03
N HIS A 74 5.37 -2.53 -4.67
CA HIS A 74 5.62 -3.87 -5.19
C HIS A 74 4.54 -4.87 -4.78
N VAL A 75 4.28 -5.02 -3.47
CA VAL A 75 3.38 -6.05 -2.94
C VAL A 75 1.91 -5.73 -3.25
N CYS A 76 1.53 -4.46 -3.30
CA CYS A 76 0.19 -4.05 -3.73
C CYS A 76 0.03 -4.02 -5.26
N ASN A 77 1.07 -4.34 -6.04
CA ASN A 77 1.07 -4.26 -7.50
C ASN A 77 0.54 -2.88 -7.97
N ALA A 78 1.09 -1.83 -7.38
CA ALA A 78 0.87 -0.44 -7.75
C ALA A 78 2.02 0.06 -8.62
N ASN A 79 1.77 1.09 -9.42
CA ASN A 79 2.82 1.72 -10.23
C ASN A 79 3.71 2.63 -9.38
N ASP A 80 3.16 3.12 -8.26
CA ASP A 80 3.78 4.21 -7.51
C ASP A 80 3.31 4.20 -6.05
N ALA A 81 4.20 4.63 -5.15
CA ALA A 81 3.89 4.84 -3.74
C ALA A 81 4.55 6.11 -3.22
N SER A 82 3.89 6.81 -2.32
CA SER A 82 4.43 7.97 -1.64
C SER A 82 4.04 8.00 -0.17
N ILE A 83 4.96 8.49 0.67
CA ILE A 83 4.72 8.76 2.08
C ILE A 83 4.87 10.26 2.29
N ARG A 84 3.87 10.88 2.92
CA ARG A 84 3.91 12.29 3.30
C ARG A 84 3.71 12.41 4.79
N LEU A 85 4.47 13.28 5.43
CA LEU A 85 4.37 13.56 6.87
C LEU A 85 3.78 14.95 7.11
N ALA A 86 2.97 15.06 8.14
CA ALA A 86 2.38 16.33 8.55
C ALA A 86 3.43 17.23 9.21
N ASP A 87 3.51 18.48 8.74
CA ASP A 87 4.32 19.54 9.31
C ASP A 87 3.45 20.81 9.41
N GLY A 88 2.96 21.11 10.58
CA GLY A 88 1.96 22.16 10.79
C GLY A 88 0.69 21.89 9.99
N ASN A 89 0.38 22.74 9.02
CA ASN A 89 -0.83 22.63 8.18
C ASN A 89 -0.56 22.09 6.76
N VAL A 90 0.59 21.45 6.55
CA VAL A 90 0.97 20.89 5.26
C VAL A 90 1.45 19.44 5.40
N LEU A 91 1.30 18.69 4.32
CA LEU A 91 1.91 17.38 4.13
C LEU A 91 3.17 17.54 3.29
N ARG A 92 4.33 17.18 3.85
CA ARG A 92 5.62 17.16 3.14
C ARG A 92 5.93 15.77 2.62
N LEU A 93 6.47 15.68 1.41
CA LEU A 93 6.94 14.43 0.85
C LEU A 93 8.13 13.92 1.67
N ALA A 94 8.02 12.71 2.21
CA ALA A 94 9.05 12.04 3.00
C ALA A 94 9.69 10.86 2.26
N ALA A 95 8.91 10.12 1.46
CA ALA A 95 9.43 9.05 0.60
C ALA A 95 8.58 8.92 -0.66
N HIS A 96 9.21 8.46 -1.75
CA HIS A 96 8.56 8.22 -3.03
C HIS A 96 9.24 7.08 -3.78
N HIS A 97 8.45 6.17 -4.31
CA HIS A 97 8.91 5.09 -5.18
C HIS A 97 7.96 4.95 -6.37
N GLY A 98 8.52 4.93 -7.57
CA GLY A 98 7.80 4.70 -8.82
C GLY A 98 8.01 5.77 -9.86
N PRO A 99 7.45 5.56 -11.07
CA PRO A 99 7.68 6.42 -12.23
C PRO A 99 6.77 7.63 -12.31
N ILE A 100 5.72 7.74 -11.48
CA ILE A 100 4.75 8.83 -11.57
C ILE A 100 5.40 10.11 -11.03
N PRO A 101 5.58 11.14 -11.85
CA PRO A 101 6.22 12.37 -11.39
C PRO A 101 5.44 13.01 -10.24
N MET A 102 6.16 13.56 -9.27
CA MET A 102 5.57 14.31 -8.17
C MET A 102 5.46 15.78 -8.53
N PHE A 103 4.57 16.11 -9.48
CA PHE A 103 4.33 17.51 -9.88
C PHE A 103 3.61 18.33 -8.80
N ALA A 104 2.91 17.66 -7.88
CA ALA A 104 2.34 18.35 -6.73
C ALA A 104 3.47 18.97 -5.90
N ALA A 105 3.26 20.19 -5.42
CA ALA A 105 4.19 20.93 -4.60
C ALA A 105 4.84 20.04 -3.53
N ALA A 106 6.09 20.31 -3.19
CA ALA A 106 6.77 19.63 -2.09
C ALA A 106 5.92 19.65 -0.80
N GLU A 107 5.04 20.64 -0.71
CA GLU A 107 4.08 20.86 0.37
C GLU A 107 2.65 20.80 -0.16
N LEU A 108 1.83 19.94 0.42
CA LEU A 108 0.41 19.80 0.09
C LEU A 108 -0.42 20.24 1.32
N PRO A 109 -1.33 21.20 1.20
CA PRO A 109 -2.20 21.59 2.31
C PRO A 109 -2.99 20.41 2.88
N ILE A 110 -3.17 20.42 4.22
CA ILE A 110 -4.02 19.45 4.91
C ILE A 110 -5.46 19.94 4.85
N ASP A 111 -6.14 19.58 3.78
CA ASP A 111 -7.55 19.90 3.54
C ASP A 111 -8.26 18.73 2.81
N ARG A 112 -9.52 18.94 2.40
CA ARG A 112 -10.30 17.92 1.69
C ARG A 112 -10.14 17.96 0.16
N ASP A 113 -9.39 18.90 -0.38
CA ASP A 113 -9.29 19.13 -1.82
C ASP A 113 -8.30 18.18 -2.52
N SER A 114 -7.55 17.38 -1.72
CA SER A 114 -6.65 16.34 -2.20
C SER A 114 -6.93 15.00 -1.52
N VAL A 115 -6.63 13.89 -2.20
CA VAL A 115 -6.84 12.54 -1.64
C VAL A 115 -6.04 12.33 -0.36
N ALA A 116 -4.75 12.71 -0.36
CA ALA A 116 -3.89 12.59 0.82
C ALA A 116 -4.35 13.50 1.97
N GLY A 117 -4.69 14.75 1.68
CA GLY A 117 -5.19 15.69 2.69
C GLY A 117 -6.51 15.21 3.30
N ARG A 118 -7.45 14.74 2.47
CA ARG A 118 -8.74 14.22 2.94
C ARG A 118 -8.56 12.99 3.83
N ALA A 119 -7.70 12.05 3.47
CA ALA A 119 -7.42 10.88 4.30
C ALA A 119 -6.96 11.29 5.72
N LEU A 120 -6.14 12.34 5.81
CA LEU A 120 -5.67 12.88 7.07
C LEU A 120 -6.77 13.57 7.87
N VAL A 121 -7.54 14.46 7.22
CA VAL A 121 -8.62 15.23 7.87
C VAL A 121 -9.73 14.31 8.39
N GLU A 122 -10.12 13.32 7.60
CA GLU A 122 -11.19 12.39 7.94
C GLU A 122 -10.71 11.20 8.79
N ARG A 123 -9.39 11.05 8.94
CA ARG A 123 -8.75 9.92 9.66
C ARG A 123 -9.23 8.57 9.16
N GLN A 124 -9.47 8.49 7.86
CA GLN A 124 -9.99 7.30 7.20
C GLN A 124 -9.21 7.02 5.91
N LEU A 125 -9.18 5.75 5.54
CA LEU A 125 -8.66 5.39 4.23
C LEU A 125 -9.57 5.97 3.14
N ILE A 126 -8.96 6.45 2.06
CA ILE A 126 -9.66 6.91 0.86
C ILE A 126 -9.24 6.02 -0.31
N HIS A 127 -10.20 5.34 -0.91
CA HIS A 127 -9.99 4.51 -2.09
C HIS A 127 -10.83 5.05 -3.24
N ILE A 128 -10.16 5.50 -4.30
CA ILE A 128 -10.79 6.04 -5.51
C ILE A 128 -10.48 5.09 -6.67
N GLU A 129 -11.53 4.50 -7.24
CA GLU A 129 -11.39 3.54 -8.33
C GLU A 129 -10.94 4.20 -9.63
N ASP A 130 -11.49 5.36 -9.94
CA ASP A 130 -11.10 6.20 -11.08
C ASP A 130 -11.05 7.67 -10.68
N LEU A 131 -9.85 8.17 -10.45
CA LEU A 131 -9.63 9.53 -9.97
C LEU A 131 -10.11 10.59 -10.97
N LEU A 132 -9.95 10.37 -12.27
CA LEU A 132 -10.41 11.32 -13.29
C LEU A 132 -11.93 11.54 -13.28
N SER A 133 -12.69 10.55 -12.82
CA SER A 133 -14.16 10.66 -12.75
C SER A 133 -14.67 11.55 -11.63
N VAL A 134 -13.82 11.86 -10.63
CA VAL A 134 -14.22 12.57 -9.41
C VAL A 134 -13.37 13.82 -9.11
N THR A 135 -12.29 14.08 -9.86
CA THR A 135 -11.37 15.20 -9.56
C THR A 135 -12.03 16.56 -9.61
N GLU A 136 -12.92 16.81 -10.58
CA GLU A 136 -13.58 18.12 -10.72
C GLU A 136 -14.49 18.44 -9.53
N THR A 137 -15.14 17.42 -8.96
CA THR A 137 -16.18 17.60 -7.93
C THR A 137 -15.66 17.39 -6.52
N GLU A 138 -14.75 16.44 -6.34
CA GLU A 138 -14.33 16.01 -5.01
C GLU A 138 -12.88 16.39 -4.67
N PHE A 139 -11.99 16.46 -5.67
CA PHE A 139 -10.56 16.69 -5.45
C PHE A 139 -10.00 17.76 -6.40
N PRO A 140 -10.50 18.99 -6.37
CA PRO A 140 -10.18 20.04 -7.35
C PRO A 140 -8.68 20.38 -7.38
N ARG A 141 -7.97 20.26 -6.25
CA ARG A 141 -6.53 20.52 -6.18
C ARG A 141 -5.69 19.48 -6.95
N THR A 142 -6.19 18.27 -7.11
CA THR A 142 -5.44 17.19 -7.76
C THR A 142 -5.75 17.05 -9.24
N GLN A 143 -6.72 17.81 -9.79
CA GLN A 143 -7.14 17.67 -11.18
C GLN A 143 -5.99 17.86 -12.17
N ALA A 144 -5.31 18.99 -12.11
CA ALA A 144 -4.24 19.30 -13.06
C ALA A 144 -3.07 18.32 -12.97
N SER A 145 -2.70 17.91 -11.74
CA SER A 145 -1.64 16.91 -11.55
C SER A 145 -2.07 15.52 -12.01
N THR A 146 -3.32 15.13 -11.75
CA THR A 146 -3.86 13.83 -12.15
C THR A 146 -3.84 13.65 -13.67
N GLU A 147 -4.23 14.66 -14.42
CA GLU A 147 -4.19 14.64 -15.88
C GLU A 147 -2.76 14.51 -16.43
N GLN A 148 -1.80 15.22 -15.83
CA GLN A 148 -0.39 15.17 -16.21
C GLN A 148 0.32 13.89 -15.79
N GLU A 149 0.01 13.39 -14.60
CA GLU A 149 0.60 12.18 -14.02
C GLU A 149 0.01 10.89 -14.61
N GLY A 150 -1.17 10.95 -15.21
CA GLY A 150 -1.89 9.80 -15.74
C GLY A 150 -2.43 8.88 -14.65
N THR A 151 -2.58 9.36 -13.42
CA THR A 151 -3.08 8.59 -12.30
C THR A 151 -4.56 8.27 -12.48
N ARG A 152 -4.95 7.00 -12.28
CA ARG A 152 -6.35 6.56 -12.41
C ARG A 152 -6.88 6.00 -11.08
N THR A 153 -6.27 5.00 -10.50
CA THR A 153 -6.71 4.43 -9.22
C THR A 153 -5.78 4.86 -8.10
N VAL A 154 -6.34 5.28 -6.97
CA VAL A 154 -5.59 5.77 -5.81
C VAL A 154 -6.13 5.14 -4.54
N LEU A 155 -5.22 4.74 -3.66
CA LEU A 155 -5.53 4.35 -2.29
C LEU A 155 -4.61 5.12 -1.34
N ALA A 156 -5.19 5.88 -0.43
CA ALA A 156 -4.49 6.61 0.62
C ALA A 156 -4.93 6.11 2.01
N VAL A 157 -3.95 5.86 2.88
CA VAL A 157 -4.16 5.43 4.27
C VAL A 157 -3.47 6.45 5.19
N PRO A 158 -4.18 7.01 6.19
CA PRO A 158 -3.56 7.88 7.16
C PRO A 158 -2.59 7.12 8.07
N LEU A 159 -1.47 7.74 8.40
CA LEU A 159 -0.52 7.27 9.41
C LEU A 159 -1.02 7.76 10.77
N MET A 160 -1.50 6.85 11.59
CA MET A 160 -2.14 7.19 12.88
C MET A 160 -1.21 6.84 14.04
N ARG A 161 -0.82 7.86 14.80
CA ARG A 161 -0.15 7.68 16.08
C ARG A 161 -1.22 7.82 17.18
N GLU A 162 -1.63 6.71 17.77
CA GLU A 162 -2.83 6.66 18.61
C GLU A 162 -4.03 7.25 17.82
N ASP A 163 -4.60 8.36 18.25
CA ASP A 163 -5.70 9.04 17.57
C ASP A 163 -5.25 10.29 16.77
N VAL A 164 -3.94 10.53 16.65
CA VAL A 164 -3.38 11.70 15.97
C VAL A 164 -2.87 11.30 14.59
N PRO A 165 -3.39 11.88 13.50
CA PRO A 165 -2.85 11.65 12.17
C PRO A 165 -1.52 12.39 12.00
N ILE A 166 -0.44 11.67 11.66
CA ILE A 166 0.92 12.21 11.51
C ILE A 166 1.40 12.22 10.06
N GLY A 167 0.61 11.67 9.14
CA GLY A 167 0.97 11.59 7.73
C GLY A 167 0.03 10.72 6.95
N THR A 168 0.41 10.42 5.71
CA THR A 168 -0.31 9.50 4.82
C THR A 168 0.66 8.63 4.03
N ILE A 169 0.30 7.38 3.79
CA ILE A 169 0.86 6.54 2.75
C ILE A 169 -0.16 6.41 1.63
N MET A 170 0.28 6.59 0.39
CA MET A 170 -0.59 6.54 -0.79
C MET A 170 0.06 5.70 -1.88
N ILE A 171 -0.73 4.82 -2.50
CA ILE A 171 -0.33 4.05 -3.69
C ILE A 171 -1.23 4.40 -4.86
N ARG A 172 -0.65 4.35 -6.07
CA ARG A 172 -1.30 4.83 -7.29
C ARG A 172 -1.14 3.84 -8.44
N ARG A 173 -2.15 3.81 -9.33
CA ARG A 173 -2.11 3.11 -10.62
C ARG A 173 -2.42 4.05 -11.77
N MET A 174 -1.77 3.81 -12.90
CA MET A 174 -2.03 4.53 -14.15
C MET A 174 -3.20 3.93 -14.95
N GLU A 175 -3.85 2.91 -14.43
CA GLU A 175 -5.01 2.23 -15.01
C GLU A 175 -6.17 2.18 -14.01
N VAL A 176 -7.39 2.05 -14.52
CA VAL A 176 -8.58 1.81 -13.67
C VAL A 176 -8.58 0.35 -13.25
N ARG A 177 -8.00 0.08 -12.09
CA ARG A 177 -7.94 -1.24 -11.49
C ARG A 177 -7.98 -1.10 -9.96
N PRO A 178 -9.18 -1.21 -9.35
CA PRO A 178 -9.37 -1.06 -7.90
C PRO A 178 -8.44 -1.98 -7.10
N PHE A 179 -8.04 -1.53 -5.92
CA PHE A 179 -7.28 -2.34 -4.98
C PHE A 179 -8.23 -3.31 -4.27
N SER A 180 -7.81 -4.56 -4.15
CA SER A 180 -8.56 -5.59 -3.44
C SER A 180 -8.51 -5.37 -1.91
N ASP A 181 -9.44 -5.98 -1.18
CA ASP A 181 -9.45 -5.93 0.30
C ASP A 181 -8.14 -6.42 0.91
N LYS A 182 -7.49 -7.41 0.31
CA LYS A 182 -6.16 -7.89 0.72
C LYS A 182 -5.10 -6.81 0.56
N GLN A 183 -5.08 -6.09 -0.57
CA GLN A 183 -4.13 -5.01 -0.83
C GLN A 183 -4.39 -3.80 0.08
N ILE A 184 -5.66 -3.50 0.36
CA ILE A 184 -6.05 -2.48 1.33
C ILE A 184 -5.54 -2.84 2.73
N ALA A 185 -5.75 -4.08 3.17
CA ALA A 185 -5.25 -4.57 4.46
C ALA A 185 -3.72 -4.50 4.56
N LEU A 186 -3.02 -4.82 3.47
CA LEU A 186 -1.58 -4.73 3.37
C LEU A 186 -1.07 -3.30 3.49
N LEU A 187 -1.68 -2.36 2.79
CA LEU A 187 -1.27 -0.95 2.89
C LEU A 187 -1.48 -0.40 4.31
N LYS A 188 -2.51 -0.87 5.04
CA LYS A 188 -2.68 -0.55 6.46
C LYS A 188 -1.52 -1.06 7.32
N ILE A 189 -1.06 -2.30 7.07
CA ILE A 189 0.11 -2.85 7.77
C ILE A 189 1.35 -2.00 7.49
N PHE A 190 1.59 -1.58 6.24
CA PHE A 190 2.70 -0.68 5.92
C PHE A 190 2.57 0.69 6.59
N ALA A 191 1.35 1.22 6.70
CA ALA A 191 1.08 2.44 7.44
C ALA A 191 1.47 2.31 8.92
N ASP A 192 1.07 1.21 9.57
CA ASP A 192 1.41 0.92 10.97
C ASP A 192 2.93 0.77 11.15
N GLN A 193 3.63 0.10 10.23
CA GLN A 193 5.09 -0.03 10.26
C GLN A 193 5.80 1.33 10.11
N ALA A 194 5.29 2.22 9.26
CA ALA A 194 5.81 3.57 9.12
C ALA A 194 5.67 4.35 10.43
N VAL A 195 4.51 4.27 11.09
CA VAL A 195 4.28 4.92 12.39
C VAL A 195 5.25 4.40 13.45
N ILE A 196 5.43 3.08 13.56
CA ILE A 196 6.37 2.46 14.50
C ILE A 196 7.79 2.96 14.25
N ALA A 197 8.22 3.02 12.99
CA ALA A 197 9.55 3.48 12.63
C ALA A 197 9.76 4.96 12.99
N ILE A 198 8.78 5.82 12.70
CA ILE A 198 8.81 7.25 13.03
C ILE A 198 8.94 7.43 14.54
N GLU A 199 8.13 6.71 15.32
CA GLU A 199 8.17 6.79 16.78
C GLU A 199 9.48 6.28 17.37
N ASN A 200 10.04 5.20 16.83
CA ASN A 200 11.32 4.68 17.28
C ASN A 200 12.44 5.73 17.11
N VAL A 201 12.54 6.35 15.93
CA VAL A 201 13.54 7.40 15.69
C VAL A 201 13.32 8.62 16.60
N ARG A 202 12.07 9.02 16.81
CA ARG A 202 11.75 10.13 17.72
C ARG A 202 12.19 9.82 19.16
N LEU A 203 11.86 8.63 19.67
CA LEU A 203 12.23 8.22 21.02
C LEU A 203 13.75 8.10 21.20
N PHE A 204 14.47 7.59 20.20
CA PHE A 204 15.92 7.54 20.23
C PHE A 204 16.57 8.92 20.33
N LYS A 205 16.08 9.89 19.55
CA LYS A 205 16.54 11.28 19.62
C LYS A 205 16.27 11.90 21.00
N GLU A 206 15.04 11.74 21.50
CA GLU A 206 14.68 12.26 22.82
C GLU A 206 15.52 11.67 23.96
N LEU A 207 15.79 10.36 23.90
CA LEU A 207 16.70 9.71 24.88
C LEU A 207 18.12 10.23 24.77
N GLY A 208 18.61 10.48 23.55
CA GLY A 208 19.94 11.06 23.34
C GLY A 208 20.09 12.45 23.92
N GLU A 209 19.09 13.32 23.68
CA GLU A 209 19.05 14.68 24.23
C GLU A 209 19.02 14.67 25.76
N ARG A 210 18.12 13.87 26.35
CA ARG A 210 18.03 13.76 27.82
C ARG A 210 19.30 13.21 28.47
N ASN A 211 19.98 12.26 27.83
CA ASN A 211 21.25 11.75 28.31
C ASN A 211 22.36 12.81 28.26
N SER A 212 22.35 13.68 27.24
CA SER A 212 23.30 14.79 27.14
C SER A 212 23.08 15.83 28.25
N GLU A 213 21.81 16.22 28.46
CA GLU A 213 21.41 17.15 29.53
C GLU A 213 21.80 16.64 30.94
N LEU A 214 21.58 15.32 31.19
CA LEU A 214 21.94 14.70 32.45
C LEU A 214 23.45 14.68 32.68
N ARG A 215 24.25 14.48 31.64
CA ARG A 215 25.73 14.52 31.74
C ARG A 215 26.23 15.92 32.04
N GLU A 216 25.68 16.93 31.37
CA GLU A 216 26.04 18.33 31.59
C GLU A 216 25.63 18.82 32.99
N ALA A 217 24.55 18.26 33.57
CA ALA A 217 24.10 18.62 34.93
C ALA A 217 24.94 17.94 36.05
N LEU A 218 25.74 16.94 35.72
CA LEU A 218 26.61 16.18 36.65
C LEU A 218 28.07 16.63 36.66
N GLU A 219 28.47 17.49 35.72
CA GLU A 219 29.78 18.14 35.64
C GLU A 219 29.78 19.49 36.38
#